data_3a2daaf3289d273eae6019898d729ca0
#
_entry.id   3a2daaf3289d273eae6019898d729ca0
#
_cell.length_a   1.000
_cell.length_b   1.000
_cell.length_c   1.000
_cell.angle_alpha   90.00
_cell.angle_beta   90.00
_cell.angle_gamma   90.00
#
_symmetry.space_group_name_H-M   'P 1'
#
loop_
_entity.id
_entity.type
_entity.pdbx_description
1 polymer ?
#
loop_
_entity_poly.entity_id
_entity_poly.type
_entity_poly.pdbx_seq_one_letter_code
_entity_poly.pdbx_strand_id
1 'polypeptide(L)'
;MKRIATVRDATGWDERTTRLAMRKAAAMGVTNSQYVANKAWDFSDEELLELKEILDLREAQRKESLDWHAKVVCEKSGWTYEDTLELMKAAKQKGYSYQNFIKKALWRKTREEILNLPPYEKKLSARQAQDLEKKQATARIYKEKIKEEMGWTDAQFRLNVFRARIVTGCNDHEYYLFKIYKIGVEEGDKFITARYNARMKTRYCDYGGKTHQFFENKGIFNKDFSQFVRRKWFLSHETSYEKFKTTVADLDKIIAKPLNGIEGIGIRIYELLHTEESYREIFDDIIAGPPSIVEQFITQHPAINEIYPNAVNTIRVMSFLDNGEGKILNAVMKFATTSNVDNYYQGGLAAGVDSETGVLCTEGVDYAGNLYQYHPYSGKEIKGFQIPHWDKVVELIRVAAAIHPELPYIGWDISITPDGPEIVEGNHNQGAYLCQYPFALYFNQGRRFTIDPYLWFE
;
A
#
# COMPACT_ATOMS: atom_id res chain seq x y z
N MET A 1 -16.15 18.62 -34.70
CA MET A 1 -17.32 17.75 -34.97
C MET A 1 -17.45 16.60 -33.96
N LYS A 2 -16.47 15.70 -33.76
CA LYS A 2 -16.57 14.57 -32.80
C LYS A 2 -17.05 14.96 -31.39
N ARG A 3 -16.57 16.05 -30.80
CA ARG A 3 -16.96 16.49 -29.43
C ARG A 3 -18.42 16.91 -29.33
N ILE A 4 -18.95 17.56 -30.36
CA ILE A 4 -20.37 17.95 -30.43
C ILE A 4 -21.24 16.70 -30.50
N ALA A 5 -20.86 15.72 -31.32
CA ALA A 5 -21.55 14.45 -31.41
C ALA A 5 -21.59 13.76 -30.04
N THR A 6 -20.46 13.67 -29.35
CA THR A 6 -20.40 13.04 -28.01
C THR A 6 -21.38 13.68 -27.00
N VAL A 7 -21.51 15.02 -26.99
CA VAL A 7 -22.45 15.69 -26.09
C VAL A 7 -23.88 15.43 -26.51
N ARG A 8 -24.18 15.51 -27.80
CA ARG A 8 -25.51 15.23 -28.34
C ARG A 8 -25.97 13.82 -28.04
N ASP A 9 -25.09 12.82 -28.23
CA ASP A 9 -25.38 11.42 -27.94
C ASP A 9 -25.66 11.18 -26.44
N ALA A 10 -25.01 11.96 -25.57
CA ALA A 10 -25.17 11.85 -24.12
C ALA A 10 -26.41 12.61 -23.59
N THR A 11 -26.82 13.68 -24.22
CA THR A 11 -27.85 14.63 -23.70
C THR A 11 -29.15 14.59 -24.50
N GLY A 12 -29.13 14.11 -25.75
CA GLY A 12 -30.23 14.26 -26.68
C GLY A 12 -30.41 15.69 -27.23
N TRP A 13 -29.50 16.61 -26.93
CA TRP A 13 -29.62 18.00 -27.40
C TRP A 13 -29.41 18.13 -28.93
N ASP A 14 -30.03 19.12 -29.51
CA ASP A 14 -29.72 19.50 -30.88
C ASP A 14 -28.31 20.16 -30.98
N GLU A 15 -27.82 20.32 -32.19
CA GLU A 15 -26.48 20.89 -32.42
C GLU A 15 -26.36 22.34 -31.98
N ARG A 16 -27.42 23.15 -32.12
CA ARG A 16 -27.44 24.57 -31.76
C ARG A 16 -27.29 24.69 -30.22
N THR A 17 -28.12 23.97 -29.47
CA THR A 17 -28.09 23.94 -28.00
C THR A 17 -26.72 23.47 -27.49
N THR A 18 -26.20 22.38 -28.08
CA THR A 18 -24.86 21.86 -27.74
C THR A 18 -23.75 22.88 -27.96
N ARG A 19 -23.76 23.54 -29.11
CA ARG A 19 -22.76 24.60 -29.43
C ARG A 19 -22.88 25.79 -28.49
N LEU A 20 -24.08 26.20 -28.11
CA LEU A 20 -24.31 27.30 -27.17
C LEU A 20 -23.76 26.96 -25.79
N ALA A 21 -24.06 25.81 -25.24
CA ALA A 21 -23.55 25.36 -23.95
C ALA A 21 -22.01 25.27 -23.92
N MET A 22 -21.41 24.68 -24.96
CA MET A 22 -19.94 24.60 -25.09
C MET A 22 -19.28 25.98 -25.25
N ARG A 23 -19.91 26.95 -25.96
CA ARG A 23 -19.42 28.31 -26.03
C ARG A 23 -19.51 29.04 -24.69
N LYS A 24 -20.59 28.85 -23.95
CA LYS A 24 -20.76 29.39 -22.60
C LYS A 24 -19.67 28.88 -21.66
N ALA A 25 -19.44 27.58 -21.63
CA ALA A 25 -18.36 26.99 -20.84
C ALA A 25 -16.96 27.53 -21.26
N ALA A 26 -16.74 27.71 -22.56
CA ALA A 26 -15.49 28.28 -23.07
C ALA A 26 -15.31 29.76 -22.63
N ALA A 27 -16.36 30.54 -22.58
CA ALA A 27 -16.33 31.90 -22.04
C ALA A 27 -15.98 31.93 -20.54
N MET A 28 -16.30 30.87 -19.82
CA MET A 28 -15.93 30.66 -18.40
C MET A 28 -14.54 29.98 -18.22
N GLY A 29 -13.76 29.87 -19.29
CA GLY A 29 -12.40 29.31 -19.24
C GLY A 29 -12.32 27.79 -19.31
N VAL A 30 -13.45 27.09 -19.50
CA VAL A 30 -13.48 25.63 -19.67
C VAL A 30 -13.45 25.29 -21.16
N THR A 31 -12.34 24.78 -21.65
CA THR A 31 -12.21 24.43 -23.08
C THR A 31 -13.20 23.32 -23.48
N ASN A 32 -13.55 23.25 -24.77
CA ASN A 32 -14.43 22.21 -25.29
C ASN A 32 -13.93 20.78 -25.01
N SER A 33 -12.61 20.58 -24.94
CA SER A 33 -12.02 19.30 -24.52
C SER A 33 -12.29 18.98 -23.05
N GLN A 34 -12.11 19.96 -22.19
CA GLN A 34 -12.33 19.83 -20.76
C GLN A 34 -13.83 19.64 -20.45
N TYR A 35 -14.69 20.40 -21.13
CA TYR A 35 -16.13 20.26 -21.03
C TYR A 35 -16.61 18.82 -21.33
N VAL A 36 -16.16 18.25 -22.44
CA VAL A 36 -16.51 16.86 -22.81
C VAL A 36 -15.86 15.85 -21.89
N ALA A 37 -14.57 16.02 -21.55
CA ALA A 37 -13.84 15.09 -20.71
C ALA A 37 -14.42 14.97 -19.27
N ASN A 38 -14.99 16.06 -18.76
CA ASN A 38 -15.59 16.09 -17.42
C ASN A 38 -17.11 15.94 -17.42
N LYS A 39 -17.71 15.64 -18.59
CA LYS A 39 -19.17 15.49 -18.77
C LYS A 39 -19.94 16.69 -18.19
N ALA A 40 -19.44 17.91 -18.44
CA ALA A 40 -19.92 19.13 -17.83
C ALA A 40 -21.23 19.69 -18.46
N TRP A 41 -21.97 18.89 -19.20
CA TRP A 41 -23.22 19.32 -19.84
C TRP A 41 -24.42 19.44 -18.90
N ASP A 42 -24.31 18.91 -17.69
CA ASP A 42 -25.30 19.02 -16.62
C ASP A 42 -24.84 19.97 -15.47
N PHE A 43 -23.76 20.73 -15.68
CA PHE A 43 -23.21 21.66 -14.71
C PHE A 43 -23.93 23.03 -14.80
N SER A 44 -24.21 23.62 -13.63
CA SER A 44 -24.60 25.02 -13.51
C SER A 44 -23.45 25.98 -13.84
N ASP A 45 -23.69 27.26 -13.89
CA ASP A 45 -22.64 28.24 -14.11
C ASP A 45 -21.64 28.29 -12.96
N GLU A 46 -22.11 28.15 -11.72
CA GLU A 46 -21.26 28.07 -10.52
C GLU A 46 -20.39 26.80 -10.55
N GLU A 47 -20.97 25.67 -10.92
CA GLU A 47 -20.23 24.42 -11.08
C GLU A 47 -19.21 24.46 -12.22
N LEU A 48 -19.47 25.20 -13.30
CA LEU A 48 -18.48 25.44 -14.37
C LEU A 48 -17.31 26.31 -13.91
N LEU A 49 -17.55 27.33 -13.07
CA LEU A 49 -16.50 28.13 -12.45
C LEU A 49 -15.66 27.28 -11.50
N GLU A 50 -16.31 26.48 -10.65
CA GLU A 50 -15.62 25.53 -9.78
C GLU A 50 -14.76 24.53 -10.58
N LEU A 51 -15.29 23.99 -11.68
CA LEU A 51 -14.52 23.12 -12.55
C LEU A 51 -13.25 23.84 -13.09
N LYS A 52 -13.36 25.12 -13.46
CA LYS A 52 -12.21 25.90 -13.93
C LYS A 52 -11.14 26.01 -12.85
N GLU A 53 -11.50 26.32 -11.60
CA GLU A 53 -10.57 26.37 -10.47
C GLU A 53 -9.87 25.03 -10.25
N ILE A 54 -10.61 23.91 -10.28
CA ILE A 54 -10.03 22.57 -10.14
C ILE A 54 -9.05 22.27 -11.28
N LEU A 55 -9.35 22.72 -12.51
CA LEU A 55 -8.47 22.54 -13.65
C LEU A 55 -7.17 23.35 -13.53
N ASP A 56 -7.23 24.53 -12.95
CA ASP A 56 -6.04 25.34 -12.66
C ASP A 56 -5.17 24.69 -11.56
N LEU A 57 -5.79 24.20 -10.50
CA LEU A 57 -5.11 23.43 -9.47
C LEU A 57 -4.44 22.17 -10.06
N ARG A 58 -5.12 21.49 -10.99
CA ARG A 58 -4.56 20.32 -11.69
C ARG A 58 -3.33 20.67 -12.52
N GLU A 59 -3.33 21.82 -13.18
CA GLU A 59 -2.18 22.25 -13.96
C GLU A 59 -0.98 22.61 -13.07
N ALA A 60 -1.23 23.32 -11.96
CA ALA A 60 -0.20 23.59 -10.96
C ALA A 60 0.41 22.30 -10.39
N GLN A 61 -0.44 21.33 -10.03
CA GLN A 61 0.01 20.05 -9.53
C GLN A 61 0.80 19.22 -10.56
N ARG A 62 0.46 19.32 -11.85
CA ARG A 62 1.23 18.66 -12.90
C ARG A 62 2.66 19.19 -12.99
N LYS A 63 2.83 20.50 -12.82
CA LYS A 63 4.17 21.13 -12.80
C LYS A 63 4.96 20.68 -11.58
N GLU A 64 4.35 20.76 -10.41
CA GLU A 64 4.94 20.25 -9.15
C GLU A 64 5.32 18.76 -9.27
N SER A 65 4.42 17.92 -9.80
CA SER A 65 4.69 16.49 -10.00
C SER A 65 5.85 16.23 -10.96
N LEU A 66 5.99 17.01 -12.03
CA LEU A 66 7.11 16.88 -12.95
C LEU A 66 8.43 17.26 -12.25
N ASP A 67 8.45 18.39 -11.56
CA ASP A 67 9.61 18.85 -10.79
C ASP A 67 10.04 17.82 -9.75
N TRP A 68 9.11 17.33 -8.94
CA TRP A 68 9.38 16.33 -7.92
C TRP A 68 9.97 15.04 -8.52
N HIS A 69 9.39 14.50 -9.61
CA HIS A 69 9.93 13.29 -10.25
C HIS A 69 11.30 13.53 -10.90
N ALA A 70 11.54 14.71 -11.45
CA ALA A 70 12.84 15.07 -11.99
C ALA A 70 13.92 15.09 -10.91
N LYS A 71 13.64 15.66 -9.74
CA LYS A 71 14.55 15.65 -8.58
C LYS A 71 14.86 14.23 -8.11
N VAL A 72 13.85 13.35 -8.03
CA VAL A 72 14.08 11.92 -7.73
C VAL A 72 15.00 11.25 -8.75
N VAL A 73 14.85 11.56 -10.04
CA VAL A 73 15.72 10.99 -11.07
C VAL A 73 17.14 11.54 -10.93
N CYS A 74 17.32 12.83 -10.66
CA CYS A 74 18.64 13.43 -10.40
C CYS A 74 19.34 12.76 -9.22
N GLU A 75 18.64 12.53 -8.09
CA GLU A 75 19.20 11.80 -6.93
C GLU A 75 19.68 10.38 -7.33
N LYS A 76 18.93 9.68 -8.16
CA LYS A 76 19.22 8.28 -8.54
C LYS A 76 20.28 8.15 -9.64
N SER A 77 20.34 9.09 -10.56
CA SER A 77 21.16 9.01 -11.78
C SER A 77 22.42 9.86 -11.74
N GLY A 78 22.44 10.92 -10.94
CA GLY A 78 23.46 11.96 -11.00
C GLY A 78 23.34 12.88 -12.22
N TRP A 79 22.26 12.80 -13.01
CA TRP A 79 22.05 13.66 -14.18
C TRP A 79 21.76 15.10 -13.78
N THR A 80 22.01 16.06 -14.70
CA THR A 80 21.57 17.44 -14.53
C THR A 80 20.04 17.52 -14.55
N TYR A 81 19.50 18.58 -13.97
CA TYR A 81 18.06 18.78 -13.95
C TYR A 81 17.49 19.00 -15.37
N GLU A 82 18.20 19.76 -16.22
CA GLU A 82 17.82 20.04 -17.60
C GLU A 82 17.76 18.74 -18.45
N ASP A 83 18.82 17.93 -18.43
CA ASP A 83 18.85 16.65 -19.13
C ASP A 83 17.72 15.73 -18.66
N THR A 84 17.50 15.67 -17.36
CA THR A 84 16.42 14.88 -16.77
C THR A 84 15.06 15.29 -17.27
N LEU A 85 14.76 16.59 -17.28
CA LEU A 85 13.50 17.12 -17.79
C LEU A 85 13.28 16.80 -19.26
N GLU A 86 14.31 16.96 -20.08
CA GLU A 86 14.25 16.66 -21.51
C GLU A 86 13.90 15.18 -21.74
N LEU A 87 14.67 14.28 -21.12
CA LEU A 87 14.49 12.85 -21.30
C LEU A 87 13.16 12.33 -20.75
N MET A 88 12.72 12.85 -19.61
CA MET A 88 11.40 12.53 -19.06
C MET A 88 10.25 13.03 -19.95
N LYS A 89 10.38 14.22 -20.56
CA LYS A 89 9.40 14.73 -21.52
C LYS A 89 9.37 13.90 -22.81
N ALA A 90 10.53 13.49 -23.33
CA ALA A 90 10.62 12.61 -24.49
C ALA A 90 9.97 11.25 -24.23
N ALA A 91 10.25 10.61 -23.08
CA ALA A 91 9.59 9.38 -22.68
C ALA A 91 8.07 9.56 -22.50
N LYS A 92 7.63 10.71 -21.99
CA LYS A 92 6.22 11.07 -21.84
C LYS A 92 5.48 11.12 -23.18
N GLN A 93 6.10 11.64 -24.23
CA GLN A 93 5.54 11.64 -25.59
C GLN A 93 5.33 10.23 -26.14
N LYS A 94 6.13 9.25 -25.66
CA LYS A 94 5.98 7.83 -25.96
C LYS A 94 5.00 7.08 -25.04
N GLY A 95 4.28 7.79 -24.16
CA GLY A 95 3.26 7.24 -23.29
C GLY A 95 3.73 6.82 -21.90
N TYR A 96 5.02 6.94 -21.58
CA TYR A 96 5.52 6.65 -20.24
C TYR A 96 5.11 7.76 -19.25
N SER A 97 4.48 7.40 -18.12
CA SER A 97 4.28 8.36 -17.02
C SER A 97 5.62 8.65 -16.34
N TYR A 98 5.74 9.78 -15.64
CA TYR A 98 6.94 10.11 -14.87
C TYR A 98 7.26 9.02 -13.83
N GLN A 99 6.26 8.50 -13.17
CA GLN A 99 6.39 7.36 -12.25
C GLN A 99 6.90 6.09 -12.98
N ASN A 100 6.39 5.80 -14.19
CA ASN A 100 6.87 4.66 -14.97
C ASN A 100 8.30 4.84 -15.45
N PHE A 101 8.74 6.07 -15.71
CA PHE A 101 10.14 6.37 -16.01
C PHE A 101 11.06 5.85 -14.90
N ILE A 102 10.69 6.11 -13.64
CA ILE A 102 11.46 5.67 -12.47
C ILE A 102 11.28 4.17 -12.23
N LYS A 103 10.05 3.67 -12.17
CA LYS A 103 9.76 2.24 -11.88
C LYS A 103 10.37 1.26 -12.89
N LYS A 104 10.53 1.70 -14.14
CA LYS A 104 11.19 0.89 -15.18
C LYS A 104 12.69 1.15 -15.26
N ALA A 105 13.23 1.88 -14.30
CA ALA A 105 14.64 2.24 -14.21
C ALA A 105 15.19 2.86 -15.52
N LEU A 106 14.39 3.65 -16.24
CA LEU A 106 14.81 4.28 -17.49
C LEU A 106 15.99 5.24 -17.27
N TRP A 107 16.14 5.77 -16.07
CA TRP A 107 17.28 6.57 -15.64
C TRP A 107 18.63 5.83 -15.64
N ARG A 108 18.63 4.48 -15.78
CA ARG A 108 19.83 3.64 -15.95
C ARG A 108 20.23 3.47 -17.43
N LYS A 109 19.41 3.96 -18.36
CA LYS A 109 19.62 3.88 -19.79
C LYS A 109 20.38 5.08 -20.32
N THR A 110 21.05 4.90 -21.46
CA THR A 110 21.68 6.01 -22.16
C THR A 110 20.64 6.97 -22.73
N ARG A 111 21.06 8.21 -23.04
CA ARG A 111 20.21 9.22 -23.71
C ARG A 111 19.60 8.67 -25.01
N GLU A 112 20.41 8.02 -25.82
CA GLU A 112 19.99 7.44 -27.10
C GLU A 112 18.92 6.37 -26.92
N GLU A 113 19.11 5.44 -25.98
CA GLU A 113 18.13 4.41 -25.66
C GLU A 113 16.78 5.01 -25.23
N ILE A 114 16.78 6.10 -24.44
CA ILE A 114 15.55 6.77 -23.98
C ILE A 114 14.84 7.44 -25.16
N LEU A 115 15.57 8.14 -26.00
CA LEU A 115 15.00 8.81 -27.19
C LEU A 115 14.43 7.81 -28.20
N ASN A 116 14.97 6.58 -28.25
CA ASN A 116 14.53 5.50 -29.13
C ASN A 116 13.56 4.51 -28.46
N LEU A 117 13.00 4.80 -27.25
CA LEU A 117 12.01 3.96 -26.60
C LEU A 117 10.81 3.69 -27.52
N PRO A 118 10.29 2.46 -27.56
CA PRO A 118 9.05 2.16 -28.23
C PRO A 118 7.85 2.83 -27.49
N PRO A 119 6.71 3.00 -28.15
CA PRO A 119 5.48 3.42 -27.48
C PRO A 119 5.17 2.52 -26.28
N TYR A 120 4.78 3.15 -25.15
CA TYR A 120 4.44 2.41 -23.95
C TYR A 120 3.04 1.78 -24.07
N GLU A 121 3.01 0.47 -24.05
CA GLU A 121 1.78 -0.31 -23.98
C GLU A 121 1.57 -0.83 -22.55
N LYS A 122 0.48 -0.43 -21.92
CA LYS A 122 0.07 -0.98 -20.65
C LYS A 122 -0.74 -2.26 -20.89
N LYS A 123 -0.08 -3.41 -20.80
CA LYS A 123 -0.77 -4.71 -20.80
C LYS A 123 -1.18 -5.06 -19.35
N LEU A 124 -2.45 -5.30 -19.14
CA LEU A 124 -2.97 -5.81 -17.87
C LEU A 124 -2.97 -7.34 -17.93
N SER A 125 -2.52 -8.00 -16.87
CA SER A 125 -2.78 -9.43 -16.70
C SER A 125 -4.28 -9.68 -16.46
N ALA A 126 -4.73 -10.92 -16.66
CA ALA A 126 -6.13 -11.28 -16.40
C ALA A 126 -6.53 -10.96 -14.95
N ARG A 127 -5.67 -11.25 -13.96
CA ARG A 127 -5.86 -10.88 -12.54
C ARG A 127 -6.02 -9.37 -12.37
N GLN A 128 -5.12 -8.58 -12.98
CA GLN A 128 -5.19 -7.12 -12.88
C GLN A 128 -6.45 -6.53 -13.53
N ALA A 129 -6.92 -7.13 -14.63
CA ALA A 129 -8.18 -6.74 -15.26
C ALA A 129 -9.38 -7.02 -14.35
N GLN A 130 -9.45 -8.20 -13.74
CA GLN A 130 -10.49 -8.58 -12.79
C GLN A 130 -10.48 -7.69 -11.54
N ASP A 131 -9.29 -7.38 -10.98
CA ASP A 131 -9.16 -6.48 -9.84
C ASP A 131 -9.61 -5.05 -10.18
N LEU A 132 -9.35 -4.58 -11.41
CA LEU A 132 -9.84 -3.29 -11.88
C LEU A 132 -11.36 -3.25 -11.97
N GLU A 133 -11.97 -4.31 -12.48
CA GLU A 133 -13.44 -4.43 -12.57
C GLU A 133 -14.09 -4.41 -11.18
N LYS A 134 -13.56 -5.19 -10.22
CA LYS A 134 -14.01 -5.17 -8.83
C LYS A 134 -13.90 -3.77 -8.21
N LYS A 135 -12.78 -3.08 -8.40
CA LYS A 135 -12.60 -1.71 -7.93
C LYS A 135 -13.60 -0.74 -8.52
N GLN A 136 -13.90 -0.87 -9.83
CA GLN A 136 -14.91 -0.04 -10.48
C GLN A 136 -16.32 -0.30 -9.95
N ALA A 137 -16.67 -1.57 -9.71
CA ALA A 137 -17.95 -1.93 -9.10
C ALA A 137 -18.10 -1.34 -7.69
N THR A 138 -17.07 -1.48 -6.86
CA THR A 138 -17.03 -0.90 -5.52
C THR A 138 -17.15 0.63 -5.56
N ALA A 139 -16.44 1.30 -6.47
CA ALA A 139 -16.52 2.76 -6.62
C ALA A 139 -17.93 3.25 -7.00
N ARG A 140 -18.70 2.46 -7.77
CA ARG A 140 -20.11 2.78 -8.07
C ARG A 140 -20.98 2.72 -6.80
N ILE A 141 -20.77 1.70 -5.95
CA ILE A 141 -21.48 1.58 -4.67
C ILE A 141 -21.17 2.78 -3.78
N TYR A 142 -19.90 3.16 -3.66
CA TYR A 142 -19.48 4.32 -2.86
C TYR A 142 -20.09 5.62 -3.39
N LYS A 143 -20.13 5.79 -4.71
CA LYS A 143 -20.79 6.96 -5.33
C LYS A 143 -22.24 7.12 -4.86
N GLU A 144 -23.04 6.05 -4.97
CA GLU A 144 -24.45 6.14 -4.60
C GLU A 144 -24.65 6.39 -3.11
N LYS A 145 -23.87 5.70 -2.25
CA LYS A 145 -23.89 5.95 -0.80
C LYS A 145 -23.54 7.41 -0.44
N ILE A 146 -22.48 7.97 -1.04
CA ILE A 146 -22.07 9.35 -0.78
C ILE A 146 -23.16 10.33 -1.24
N LYS A 147 -23.73 10.11 -2.44
CA LYS A 147 -24.78 10.98 -2.97
C LYS A 147 -26.02 10.97 -2.08
N GLU A 148 -26.44 9.80 -1.63
CA GLU A 148 -27.55 9.65 -0.70
C GLU A 148 -27.27 10.37 0.63
N GLU A 149 -26.09 10.16 1.20
CA GLU A 149 -25.71 10.74 2.49
C GLU A 149 -25.55 12.26 2.44
N MET A 150 -25.05 12.81 1.34
CA MET A 150 -24.75 14.22 1.18
C MET A 150 -25.87 15.00 0.47
N GLY A 151 -26.86 14.33 -0.09
CA GLY A 151 -27.90 14.94 -0.93
C GLY A 151 -27.36 15.51 -2.24
N TRP A 152 -26.24 15.00 -2.76
CA TRP A 152 -25.57 15.56 -3.94
C TRP A 152 -26.16 15.08 -5.27
N THR A 153 -26.17 16.00 -6.23
CA THR A 153 -26.35 15.68 -7.64
C THR A 153 -25.14 14.93 -8.19
N ASP A 154 -25.28 14.35 -9.38
CA ASP A 154 -24.13 13.73 -10.09
C ASP A 154 -23.04 14.76 -10.43
N ALA A 155 -23.43 16.00 -10.74
CA ALA A 155 -22.51 17.10 -11.00
C ALA A 155 -21.66 17.41 -9.75
N GLN A 156 -22.31 17.66 -8.62
CA GLN A 156 -21.65 17.95 -7.34
C GLN A 156 -20.73 16.82 -6.90
N PHE A 157 -21.18 15.56 -7.02
CA PHE A 157 -20.32 14.42 -6.72
C PHE A 157 -19.05 14.41 -7.59
N ARG A 158 -19.19 14.62 -8.92
CA ARG A 158 -18.03 14.61 -9.82
C ARG A 158 -17.03 15.72 -9.50
N LEU A 159 -17.50 16.93 -9.19
CA LEU A 159 -16.65 18.07 -8.84
C LEU A 159 -15.90 17.80 -7.53
N ASN A 160 -16.60 17.35 -6.49
CA ASN A 160 -15.99 17.07 -5.20
C ASN A 160 -14.94 15.94 -5.28
N VAL A 161 -15.26 14.84 -5.95
CA VAL A 161 -14.28 13.74 -6.17
C VAL A 161 -13.08 14.23 -6.99
N PHE A 162 -13.30 15.05 -8.03
CA PHE A 162 -12.24 15.57 -8.86
C PHE A 162 -11.32 16.50 -8.07
N ARG A 163 -11.89 17.44 -7.30
CA ARG A 163 -11.16 18.32 -6.38
C ARG A 163 -10.33 17.50 -5.39
N ALA A 164 -10.94 16.53 -4.72
CA ALA A 164 -10.26 15.68 -3.75
C ALA A 164 -9.08 14.92 -4.37
N ARG A 165 -9.26 14.30 -5.54
CA ARG A 165 -8.16 13.62 -6.25
C ARG A 165 -7.02 14.55 -6.64
N ILE A 166 -7.33 15.81 -6.99
CA ILE A 166 -6.31 16.79 -7.34
C ILE A 166 -5.56 17.26 -6.09
N VAL A 167 -6.25 17.64 -5.03
CA VAL A 167 -5.63 18.20 -3.83
C VAL A 167 -4.94 17.09 -3.03
N THR A 168 -5.68 16.08 -2.61
CA THR A 168 -5.18 15.05 -1.68
C THR A 168 -4.48 13.88 -2.36
N GLY A 169 -4.75 13.64 -3.65
CA GLY A 169 -4.25 12.47 -4.38
C GLY A 169 -4.88 11.15 -3.98
N CYS A 170 -6.05 11.18 -3.33
CA CYS A 170 -6.78 9.99 -2.94
C CYS A 170 -7.33 9.22 -4.14
N ASN A 171 -7.51 7.92 -3.98
CA ASN A 171 -8.33 7.08 -4.85
C ASN A 171 -9.78 7.03 -4.34
N ASP A 172 -10.68 6.34 -5.07
CA ASP A 172 -12.10 6.28 -4.73
C ASP A 172 -12.37 5.58 -3.39
N HIS A 173 -11.58 4.57 -3.06
CA HIS A 173 -11.68 3.84 -1.80
C HIS A 173 -11.26 4.73 -0.63
N GLU A 174 -10.13 5.42 -0.73
CA GLU A 174 -9.66 6.38 0.28
C GLU A 174 -10.63 7.55 0.44
N TYR A 175 -11.18 8.07 -0.67
CA TYR A 175 -12.16 9.13 -0.64
C TYR A 175 -13.38 8.77 0.21
N TYR A 176 -13.89 7.54 0.04
CA TYR A 176 -15.02 7.02 0.81
C TYR A 176 -14.64 6.71 2.25
N LEU A 177 -13.59 5.91 2.47
CA LEU A 177 -13.25 5.40 3.79
C LEU A 177 -12.71 6.46 4.74
N PHE A 178 -11.90 7.40 4.25
CA PHE A 178 -11.44 8.54 5.05
C PHE A 178 -12.49 9.65 5.15
N LYS A 179 -13.67 9.43 4.57
CA LYS A 179 -14.77 10.37 4.56
C LYS A 179 -14.38 11.78 4.08
N ILE A 180 -13.44 11.85 3.08
CA ILE A 180 -12.93 13.12 2.56
C ILE A 180 -14.07 14.00 2.05
N TYR A 181 -15.15 13.39 1.55
CA TYR A 181 -16.37 14.07 1.13
C TYR A 181 -17.08 14.82 2.27
N LYS A 182 -16.83 14.45 3.55
CA LYS A 182 -17.40 15.12 4.73
C LYS A 182 -16.42 16.11 5.35
N ILE A 183 -15.15 15.68 5.53
CA ILE A 183 -14.17 16.48 6.25
C ILE A 183 -13.54 17.56 5.38
N GLY A 184 -13.73 17.50 4.05
CA GLY A 184 -13.14 18.43 3.10
C GLY A 184 -11.72 18.05 2.67
N VAL A 185 -11.24 18.74 1.64
CA VAL A 185 -9.95 18.43 1.02
C VAL A 185 -8.76 18.86 1.87
N GLU A 186 -8.89 19.90 2.68
CA GLU A 186 -7.84 20.41 3.55
C GLU A 186 -7.49 19.40 4.65
N GLU A 187 -8.50 18.85 5.32
CA GLU A 187 -8.31 17.77 6.28
C GLU A 187 -7.91 16.47 5.56
N GLY A 188 -8.53 16.19 4.41
CA GLY A 188 -8.20 15.03 3.57
C GLY A 188 -6.75 15.00 3.10
N ASP A 189 -6.10 16.16 2.94
CA ASP A 189 -4.70 16.27 2.55
C ASP A 189 -3.72 15.89 3.67
N LYS A 190 -4.19 15.78 4.90
CA LYS A 190 -3.38 15.30 6.04
C LYS A 190 -3.21 13.78 6.07
N PHE A 191 -3.89 13.04 5.18
CA PHE A 191 -3.79 11.58 5.11
C PHE A 191 -2.66 11.13 4.17
N ILE A 192 -2.06 9.97 4.47
CA ILE A 192 -1.16 9.29 3.55
C ILE A 192 -2.02 8.62 2.47
N THR A 193 -2.32 9.37 1.43
CA THR A 193 -3.10 8.87 0.30
C THR A 193 -2.24 8.08 -0.70
N ALA A 194 -2.90 7.50 -1.69
CA ALA A 194 -2.24 6.75 -2.78
C ALA A 194 -1.10 7.55 -3.44
N ARG A 195 -1.25 8.88 -3.60
CA ARG A 195 -0.20 9.75 -4.13
C ARG A 195 1.03 9.79 -3.24
N TYR A 196 0.86 10.08 -1.97
CA TYR A 196 1.98 10.26 -1.05
C TYR A 196 2.71 8.94 -0.80
N ASN A 197 1.97 7.84 -0.62
CA ASN A 197 2.58 6.51 -0.55
C ASN A 197 3.33 6.15 -1.84
N ALA A 198 2.77 6.49 -3.00
CA ALA A 198 3.46 6.27 -4.28
C ALA A 198 4.74 7.13 -4.41
N ARG A 199 4.77 8.36 -3.88
CA ARG A 199 5.97 9.20 -3.83
C ARG A 199 7.05 8.56 -2.95
N MET A 200 6.73 8.15 -1.71
CA MET A 200 7.67 7.45 -0.83
C MET A 200 8.29 6.22 -1.52
N LYS A 201 7.47 5.36 -2.09
CA LYS A 201 7.95 4.20 -2.85
C LYS A 201 8.81 4.60 -4.05
N THR A 202 8.40 5.62 -4.79
CA THR A 202 9.12 6.06 -6.01
C THR A 202 10.51 6.60 -5.66
N ARG A 203 10.64 7.29 -4.54
CA ARG A 203 11.91 7.84 -4.07
C ARG A 203 12.81 6.76 -3.48
N TYR A 204 12.29 5.88 -2.65
CA TYR A 204 13.06 5.01 -1.77
C TYR A 204 13.10 3.52 -2.18
N CYS A 205 12.23 3.04 -3.08
CA CYS A 205 12.39 1.69 -3.60
C CYS A 205 13.51 1.60 -4.65
N ASP A 206 14.23 0.49 -4.64
CA ASP A 206 15.29 0.20 -5.62
C ASP A 206 14.72 -0.41 -6.91
N TYR A 207 14.06 0.43 -7.71
CA TYR A 207 13.53 -0.02 -9.00
C TYR A 207 14.65 -0.36 -9.99
N GLY A 208 14.64 -1.61 -10.48
CA GLY A 208 15.63 -2.14 -11.42
C GLY A 208 16.99 -2.49 -10.79
N GLY A 209 17.13 -2.38 -9.46
CA GLY A 209 18.25 -2.89 -8.69
C GLY A 209 18.05 -4.33 -8.22
N LYS A 210 18.99 -4.83 -7.44
CA LYS A 210 18.96 -6.19 -6.87
C LYS A 210 18.53 -6.21 -5.39
N THR A 211 18.50 -5.06 -4.73
CA THR A 211 18.25 -4.96 -3.28
C THR A 211 16.83 -5.40 -2.88
N HIS A 212 15.86 -5.33 -3.81
CA HIS A 212 14.53 -5.87 -3.55
C HIS A 212 14.55 -7.38 -3.25
N GLN A 213 15.54 -8.14 -3.75
CA GLN A 213 15.68 -9.58 -3.51
C GLN A 213 15.88 -9.91 -2.03
N PHE A 214 16.45 -9.00 -1.24
CA PHE A 214 16.62 -9.17 0.21
C PHE A 214 15.30 -9.31 0.96
N PHE A 215 14.23 -8.77 0.40
CA PHE A 215 12.89 -8.81 0.99
C PHE A 215 11.92 -9.75 0.27
N GLU A 216 12.15 -10.04 -1.02
CA GLU A 216 11.27 -10.91 -1.81
C GLU A 216 11.58 -12.40 -1.61
N ASN A 217 12.86 -12.74 -1.42
CA ASN A 217 13.30 -14.12 -1.14
C ASN A 217 13.41 -14.35 0.36
N LYS A 218 12.51 -15.15 0.92
CA LYS A 218 12.43 -15.44 2.36
C LYS A 218 13.69 -16.10 2.94
N GLY A 219 14.42 -16.87 2.13
CA GLY A 219 15.68 -17.50 2.56
C GLY A 219 16.80 -16.46 2.72
N ILE A 220 16.92 -15.52 1.78
CA ILE A 220 17.88 -14.42 1.87
C ILE A 220 17.49 -13.52 3.06
N PHE A 221 16.21 -13.19 3.18
CA PHE A 221 15.68 -12.38 4.29
C PHE A 221 16.06 -12.98 5.65
N ASN A 222 15.73 -14.26 5.91
CA ASN A 222 16.03 -14.89 7.19
C ASN A 222 17.53 -14.98 7.48
N LYS A 223 18.37 -15.08 6.45
CA LYS A 223 19.84 -15.07 6.60
C LYS A 223 20.33 -13.68 7.01
N ASP A 224 19.91 -12.63 6.30
CA ASP A 224 20.37 -11.26 6.54
C ASP A 224 19.86 -10.71 7.88
N PHE A 225 18.62 -11.08 8.24
CA PHE A 225 17.99 -10.69 9.51
C PHE A 225 18.07 -11.77 10.60
N SER A 226 19.04 -12.71 10.52
CA SER A 226 19.14 -13.88 11.42
C SER A 226 19.17 -13.55 12.91
N GLN A 227 19.72 -12.41 13.31
CA GLN A 227 19.70 -11.96 14.71
C GLN A 227 18.29 -11.58 15.22
N PHE A 228 17.32 -11.37 14.33
CA PHE A 228 15.94 -11.01 14.63
C PHE A 228 14.94 -12.12 14.26
N VAL A 229 15.43 -13.22 13.66
CA VAL A 229 14.66 -14.42 13.32
C VAL A 229 15.12 -15.54 14.25
N ARG A 230 14.40 -15.72 15.38
CA ARG A 230 14.83 -16.67 16.44
C ARG A 230 14.38 -18.09 16.20
N ARG A 231 13.28 -18.28 15.42
CA ARG A 231 12.74 -19.59 15.08
C ARG A 231 13.72 -20.39 14.24
N LYS A 232 13.73 -21.71 14.40
CA LYS A 232 14.48 -22.62 13.54
C LYS A 232 13.93 -22.53 12.12
N TRP A 233 14.81 -22.58 11.13
CA TRP A 233 14.40 -22.59 9.72
C TRP A 233 15.44 -23.27 8.83
N PHE A 234 15.00 -23.74 7.66
CA PHE A 234 15.85 -24.29 6.61
C PHE A 234 15.18 -24.15 5.24
N LEU A 235 15.96 -24.35 4.18
CA LEU A 235 15.45 -24.35 2.81
C LEU A 235 15.17 -25.79 2.37
N SER A 236 13.98 -26.03 1.81
CA SER A 236 13.55 -27.39 1.42
C SER A 236 14.50 -28.03 0.42
N HIS A 237 15.03 -27.27 -0.55
CA HIS A 237 15.91 -27.75 -1.60
C HIS A 237 17.39 -27.89 -1.18
N GLU A 238 17.74 -27.49 0.04
CA GLU A 238 19.10 -27.58 0.61
C GLU A 238 19.17 -28.54 1.80
N THR A 239 18.10 -29.29 2.08
CA THR A 239 18.04 -30.18 3.24
C THR A 239 17.91 -31.64 2.85
N SER A 240 18.58 -32.53 3.59
CA SER A 240 18.37 -33.98 3.53
C SER A 240 17.32 -34.42 4.56
N TYR A 241 16.80 -35.61 4.38
CA TYR A 241 15.85 -36.19 5.35
C TYR A 241 16.41 -36.24 6.79
N GLU A 242 17.66 -36.66 6.96
CA GLU A 242 18.29 -36.72 8.29
C GLU A 242 18.45 -35.34 8.91
N LYS A 243 18.82 -34.35 8.11
CA LYS A 243 18.90 -32.95 8.57
C LYS A 243 17.50 -32.38 8.92
N PHE A 244 16.50 -32.68 8.11
CA PHE A 244 15.11 -32.35 8.42
C PHE A 244 14.70 -32.91 9.76
N LYS A 245 14.79 -34.24 9.93
CA LYS A 245 14.39 -34.97 11.15
C LYS A 245 15.08 -34.39 12.39
N THR A 246 16.41 -34.20 12.32
CA THR A 246 17.18 -33.61 13.43
C THR A 246 16.72 -32.19 13.76
N THR A 247 16.44 -31.37 12.75
CA THR A 247 16.05 -29.96 12.95
C THR A 247 14.69 -29.82 13.60
N VAL A 248 13.73 -30.73 13.27
CA VAL A 248 12.36 -30.62 13.76
C VAL A 248 12.07 -31.52 14.98
N ALA A 249 13.06 -32.25 15.50
CA ALA A 249 12.88 -33.27 16.54
C ALA A 249 12.24 -32.77 17.86
N ASP A 250 12.42 -31.49 18.17
CA ASP A 250 11.91 -30.83 19.38
C ASP A 250 10.79 -29.82 19.08
N LEU A 251 10.21 -29.87 17.86
CA LEU A 251 9.14 -28.97 17.43
C LEU A 251 7.82 -29.70 17.34
N ASP A 252 6.72 -29.08 17.77
CA ASP A 252 5.37 -29.63 17.64
C ASP A 252 4.75 -29.31 16.28
N LYS A 253 5.17 -28.20 15.67
CA LYS A 253 4.56 -27.68 14.45
C LYS A 253 5.56 -26.91 13.59
N ILE A 254 5.46 -27.08 12.27
CA ILE A 254 6.24 -26.32 11.29
C ILE A 254 5.36 -25.72 10.20
N ILE A 255 5.88 -24.71 9.54
CA ILE A 255 5.23 -24.03 8.43
C ILE A 255 6.16 -23.98 7.22
N ALA A 256 5.70 -24.44 6.05
CA ALA A 256 6.40 -24.33 4.79
C ALA A 256 5.80 -23.20 3.94
N LYS A 257 6.63 -22.25 3.50
CA LYS A 257 6.23 -21.08 2.72
C LYS A 257 7.03 -21.05 1.42
N PRO A 258 6.40 -20.91 0.23
CA PRO A 258 7.14 -20.70 -1.02
C PRO A 258 8.11 -19.52 -0.91
N LEU A 259 9.34 -19.67 -1.43
CA LEU A 259 10.40 -18.64 -1.27
C LEU A 259 9.97 -17.28 -1.80
N ASN A 260 9.29 -17.24 -2.94
CA ASN A 260 8.82 -16.00 -3.60
C ASN A 260 7.29 -15.85 -3.54
N GLY A 261 6.64 -16.46 -2.55
CA GLY A 261 5.18 -16.38 -2.36
C GLY A 261 4.74 -15.07 -1.72
N ILE A 262 3.54 -14.60 -2.07
CA ILE A 262 2.89 -13.41 -1.53
C ILE A 262 1.49 -13.75 -1.00
N GLU A 263 0.96 -12.94 -0.09
CA GLU A 263 -0.43 -13.04 0.39
C GLU A 263 -0.80 -14.40 1.04
N GLY A 264 0.17 -15.16 1.54
CA GLY A 264 -0.07 -16.46 2.17
C GLY A 264 -0.40 -17.61 1.20
N ILE A 265 -0.29 -17.39 -0.13
CA ILE A 265 -0.60 -18.41 -1.13
C ILE A 265 0.46 -19.52 -1.08
N GLY A 266 0.00 -20.78 -1.01
CA GLY A 266 0.87 -21.96 -1.01
C GLY A 266 1.54 -22.26 0.34
N ILE A 267 1.13 -21.60 1.42
CA ILE A 267 1.55 -21.95 2.78
C ILE A 267 0.97 -23.30 3.16
N ARG A 268 1.82 -24.16 3.76
CA ARG A 268 1.44 -25.44 4.34
C ARG A 268 1.90 -25.51 5.79
N ILE A 269 1.03 -25.99 6.67
CA ILE A 269 1.30 -26.14 8.11
C ILE A 269 1.23 -27.63 8.43
N TYR A 270 2.20 -28.13 9.20
CA TYR A 270 2.29 -29.54 9.57
C TYR A 270 2.41 -29.67 11.09
N GLU A 271 1.58 -30.53 11.68
CA GLU A 271 1.71 -31.00 13.04
C GLU A 271 2.69 -32.18 13.05
N LEU A 272 3.63 -32.20 13.97
CA LEU A 272 4.67 -33.21 14.06
C LEU A 272 4.27 -34.30 15.10
N LEU A 273 3.92 -35.49 14.64
CA LEU A 273 3.53 -36.62 15.53
C LEU A 273 4.73 -37.36 16.13
N HIS A 274 5.95 -36.94 15.80
CA HIS A 274 7.22 -37.53 16.28
C HIS A 274 7.39 -39.03 15.98
N THR A 275 6.77 -39.51 14.88
CA THR A 275 6.96 -40.88 14.36
C THR A 275 7.79 -40.82 13.06
N GLU A 276 8.50 -41.93 12.76
CA GLU A 276 9.29 -42.02 11.54
C GLU A 276 8.42 -41.88 10.27
N GLU A 277 7.22 -42.47 10.31
CA GLU A 277 6.24 -42.41 9.24
C GLU A 277 5.79 -40.95 8.99
N SER A 278 5.38 -40.20 10.03
CA SER A 278 4.97 -38.81 9.94
C SER A 278 6.09 -37.93 9.43
N TYR A 279 7.33 -38.10 9.90
CA TYR A 279 8.47 -37.36 9.40
C TYR A 279 8.73 -37.61 7.92
N ARG A 280 8.58 -38.86 7.46
CA ARG A 280 8.78 -39.21 6.05
C ARG A 280 7.70 -38.61 5.17
N GLU A 281 6.45 -38.73 5.53
CA GLU A 281 5.33 -38.13 4.79
C GLU A 281 5.44 -36.61 4.66
N ILE A 282 5.74 -35.94 5.76
CA ILE A 282 5.91 -34.48 5.77
C ILE A 282 7.09 -34.05 4.89
N PHE A 283 8.23 -34.74 5.01
CA PHE A 283 9.42 -34.46 4.23
C PHE A 283 9.15 -34.64 2.72
N ASP A 284 8.55 -35.76 2.34
CA ASP A 284 8.25 -36.10 0.94
C ASP A 284 7.25 -35.07 0.34
N ASP A 285 6.24 -34.63 1.09
CA ASP A 285 5.30 -33.60 0.67
C ASP A 285 6.00 -32.22 0.50
N ILE A 286 6.90 -31.86 1.42
CA ILE A 286 7.67 -30.62 1.33
C ILE A 286 8.56 -30.62 0.09
N ILE A 287 9.28 -31.73 -0.20
CA ILE A 287 10.20 -31.84 -1.32
C ILE A 287 9.48 -31.93 -2.67
N ALA A 288 8.31 -32.56 -2.71
CA ALA A 288 7.46 -32.60 -3.91
C ALA A 288 6.89 -31.22 -4.30
N GLY A 289 6.82 -30.30 -3.35
CA GLY A 289 6.31 -28.94 -3.56
C GLY A 289 7.33 -27.98 -4.16
N PRO A 290 6.94 -26.70 -4.35
CA PRO A 290 7.84 -25.67 -4.80
C PRO A 290 8.96 -25.39 -3.77
N PRO A 291 10.15 -24.88 -4.22
CA PRO A 291 11.20 -24.44 -3.30
C PRO A 291 10.63 -23.53 -2.21
N SER A 292 10.78 -23.96 -0.96
CA SER A 292 10.13 -23.33 0.20
C SER A 292 11.14 -23.10 1.33
N ILE A 293 10.88 -22.09 2.13
CA ILE A 293 11.44 -21.99 3.47
C ILE A 293 10.54 -22.76 4.41
N VAL A 294 11.11 -23.60 5.24
CA VAL A 294 10.43 -24.33 6.31
C VAL A 294 10.86 -23.73 7.63
N GLU A 295 9.91 -23.33 8.44
CA GLU A 295 10.17 -22.62 9.69
C GLU A 295 9.43 -23.29 10.84
N GLN A 296 10.02 -23.25 12.03
CA GLN A 296 9.30 -23.50 13.27
C GLN A 296 8.06 -22.60 13.33
N PHE A 297 6.91 -23.17 13.69
CA PHE A 297 5.71 -22.37 13.90
C PHE A 297 5.89 -21.46 15.12
N ILE A 298 5.62 -20.17 14.97
CA ILE A 298 5.85 -19.17 16.02
C ILE A 298 4.87 -19.39 17.18
N THR A 299 5.40 -19.53 18.39
CA THR A 299 4.61 -19.48 19.63
C THR A 299 4.45 -18.03 20.05
N GLN A 300 3.27 -17.48 19.91
CA GLN A 300 3.04 -16.10 20.30
C GLN A 300 2.88 -15.93 21.82
N HIS A 301 3.11 -14.72 22.32
CA HIS A 301 3.03 -14.39 23.73
C HIS A 301 1.63 -14.72 24.31
N PRO A 302 1.54 -15.28 25.56
CA PRO A 302 0.26 -15.70 26.16
C PRO A 302 -0.81 -14.60 26.16
N ALA A 303 -0.47 -13.35 26.45
CA ALA A 303 -1.42 -12.24 26.42
C ALA A 303 -2.05 -12.01 25.04
N ILE A 304 -1.32 -12.32 23.95
CA ILE A 304 -1.85 -12.21 22.57
C ILE A 304 -2.71 -13.43 22.26
N ASN A 305 -2.31 -14.63 22.74
CA ASN A 305 -3.13 -15.84 22.63
C ASN A 305 -4.50 -15.71 23.29
N GLU A 306 -4.59 -14.94 24.36
CA GLU A 306 -5.88 -14.64 25.01
C GLU A 306 -6.83 -13.84 24.11
N ILE A 307 -6.31 -13.08 23.13
CA ILE A 307 -7.12 -12.36 22.15
C ILE A 307 -7.50 -13.33 21.02
N TYR A 308 -6.52 -13.98 20.40
CA TYR A 308 -6.77 -14.96 19.33
C TYR A 308 -5.62 -15.97 19.22
N PRO A 309 -5.85 -17.25 19.61
CA PRO A 309 -4.81 -18.29 19.67
C PRO A 309 -4.56 -19.02 18.34
N ASN A 310 -5.52 -18.97 17.37
CA ASN A 310 -5.50 -19.82 16.19
C ASN A 310 -4.67 -19.26 15.03
N ALA A 311 -4.08 -18.07 15.19
CA ALA A 311 -3.16 -17.47 14.22
C ALA A 311 -2.06 -16.70 14.94
N VAL A 312 -0.93 -16.51 14.26
CA VAL A 312 0.08 -15.55 14.71
C VAL A 312 -0.41 -14.16 14.36
N ASN A 313 -0.75 -13.37 15.39
CA ASN A 313 -1.17 -11.99 15.25
C ASN A 313 0.07 -11.09 15.25
N THR A 314 0.25 -10.28 14.22
CA THR A 314 1.48 -9.52 14.01
C THR A 314 1.27 -8.01 14.13
N ILE A 315 2.35 -7.33 14.44
CA ILE A 315 2.41 -5.86 14.41
C ILE A 315 2.98 -5.45 13.06
N ARG A 316 2.23 -4.70 12.25
CA ARG A 316 2.76 -4.01 11.09
C ARG A 316 3.38 -2.70 11.55
N VAL A 317 4.70 -2.60 11.44
CA VAL A 317 5.45 -1.38 11.72
C VAL A 317 5.92 -0.77 10.40
N MET A 318 5.59 0.49 10.19
CA MET A 318 6.14 1.30 9.10
C MET A 318 7.33 2.10 9.64
N SER A 319 8.52 1.90 9.09
CA SER A 319 9.74 2.57 9.55
C SER A 319 10.43 3.33 8.42
N PHE A 320 11.27 4.27 8.84
CA PHE A 320 12.23 4.96 7.98
C PHE A 320 13.60 4.97 8.65
N LEU A 321 14.65 4.72 7.87
CA LEU A 321 16.03 4.85 8.32
C LEU A 321 16.45 6.32 8.26
N ASP A 322 16.66 6.92 9.42
CA ASP A 322 17.04 8.31 9.55
C ASP A 322 18.32 8.42 10.40
N ASN A 323 19.36 9.07 9.88
CA ASN A 323 20.65 9.22 10.54
C ASN A 323 21.27 7.89 11.05
N GLY A 324 21.09 6.79 10.29
CA GLY A 324 21.63 5.47 10.62
C GLY A 324 20.81 4.66 11.62
N GLU A 325 19.67 5.16 12.07
CA GLU A 325 18.74 4.47 12.98
C GLU A 325 17.34 4.34 12.39
N GLY A 326 16.70 3.19 12.61
CA GLY A 326 15.31 2.98 12.22
C GLY A 326 14.35 3.74 13.13
N LYS A 327 13.50 4.59 12.56
CA LYS A 327 12.41 5.30 13.26
C LYS A 327 11.07 4.71 12.91
N ILE A 328 10.23 4.46 13.91
CA ILE A 328 8.85 4.04 13.71
C ILE A 328 8.03 5.24 13.27
N LEU A 329 7.47 5.18 12.07
CA LEU A 329 6.58 6.21 11.53
C LEU A 329 5.13 5.95 11.96
N ASN A 330 4.68 4.72 11.88
CA ASN A 330 3.35 4.26 12.29
C ASN A 330 3.40 2.77 12.62
N ALA A 331 2.53 2.33 13.52
CA ALA A 331 2.35 0.92 13.84
C ALA A 331 0.87 0.57 14.04
N VAL A 332 0.50 -0.64 13.63
CA VAL A 332 -0.83 -1.23 13.89
C VAL A 332 -0.67 -2.69 14.29
N MET A 333 -1.48 -3.16 15.22
CA MET A 333 -1.61 -4.58 15.52
C MET A 333 -2.67 -5.19 14.64
N LYS A 334 -2.35 -6.31 13.99
CA LYS A 334 -3.29 -7.10 13.18
C LYS A 334 -3.80 -8.29 14.00
N PHE A 335 -5.07 -8.59 13.85
CA PHE A 335 -5.72 -9.74 14.47
C PHE A 335 -6.44 -10.55 13.42
N ALA A 336 -6.26 -11.87 13.44
CA ALA A 336 -7.17 -12.78 12.76
C ALA A 336 -8.49 -12.87 13.56
N THR A 337 -9.59 -13.18 12.87
CA THR A 337 -10.91 -13.32 13.50
C THR A 337 -11.47 -14.73 13.37
N THR A 338 -11.26 -15.38 12.22
CA THR A 338 -11.79 -16.70 11.89
C THR A 338 -10.79 -17.61 11.16
N SER A 339 -9.62 -17.07 10.75
CA SER A 339 -8.62 -17.77 9.93
C SER A 339 -7.35 -18.09 10.69
N ASN A 340 -6.48 -18.91 10.10
CA ASN A 340 -5.16 -19.25 10.65
C ASN A 340 -4.07 -18.20 10.34
N VAL A 341 -4.46 -17.08 9.70
CA VAL A 341 -3.59 -15.96 9.35
C VAL A 341 -4.25 -14.63 9.69
N ASP A 342 -3.48 -13.65 10.10
CA ASP A 342 -3.93 -12.31 10.47
C ASP A 342 -4.10 -11.38 9.26
N ASN A 343 -4.51 -11.93 8.11
CA ASN A 343 -4.64 -11.16 6.89
C ASN A 343 -5.82 -10.18 6.98
N TYR A 344 -5.48 -8.91 7.13
CA TYR A 344 -6.44 -7.80 7.22
C TYR A 344 -7.43 -7.75 6.04
N TYR A 345 -6.95 -8.04 4.82
CA TYR A 345 -7.79 -8.01 3.60
C TYR A 345 -8.70 -9.25 3.46
N GLN A 346 -8.56 -10.25 4.33
CA GLN A 346 -9.34 -11.49 4.34
C GLN A 346 -10.18 -11.63 5.61
N GLY A 347 -10.60 -10.52 6.21
CA GLY A 347 -11.50 -10.51 7.35
C GLY A 347 -10.81 -10.33 8.71
N GLY A 348 -9.51 -10.03 8.72
CA GLY A 348 -8.80 -9.63 9.94
C GLY A 348 -9.18 -8.23 10.41
N LEU A 349 -8.78 -7.89 11.63
CA LEU A 349 -8.88 -6.56 12.22
C LEU A 349 -7.51 -5.90 12.31
N ALA A 350 -7.49 -4.57 12.34
CA ALA A 350 -6.31 -3.79 12.67
C ALA A 350 -6.64 -2.75 13.75
N ALA A 351 -5.75 -2.54 14.71
CA ALA A 351 -5.85 -1.49 15.72
C ALA A 351 -4.58 -0.64 15.74
N GLY A 352 -4.74 0.68 15.88
CA GLY A 352 -3.63 1.63 15.93
C GLY A 352 -2.82 1.47 17.22
N VAL A 353 -1.50 1.49 17.09
CA VAL A 353 -0.56 1.44 18.21
C VAL A 353 -0.04 2.84 18.49
N ASP A 354 -0.08 3.26 19.74
CA ASP A 354 0.70 4.40 20.20
C ASP A 354 2.18 4.03 20.17
N SER A 355 2.95 4.68 19.30
CA SER A 355 4.34 4.29 19.02
C SER A 355 5.30 4.55 20.20
N GLU A 356 4.93 5.39 21.17
CA GLU A 356 5.74 5.67 22.34
C GLU A 356 5.52 4.62 23.43
N THR A 357 4.27 4.24 23.66
CA THR A 357 3.89 3.37 24.77
C THR A 357 3.66 1.91 24.39
N GLY A 358 3.32 1.63 23.12
CA GLY A 358 2.92 0.31 22.66
C GLY A 358 1.50 -0.09 23.05
N VAL A 359 0.69 0.85 23.52
CA VAL A 359 -0.71 0.63 23.84
C VAL A 359 -1.55 0.74 22.57
N LEU A 360 -2.52 -0.14 22.39
CA LEU A 360 -3.52 0.01 21.34
C LEU A 360 -4.41 1.20 21.65
N CYS A 361 -4.30 2.26 20.86
CA CYS A 361 -4.98 3.52 21.11
C CYS A 361 -6.33 3.63 20.37
N THR A 362 -6.64 2.71 19.45
CA THR A 362 -7.93 2.65 18.74
C THR A 362 -8.66 1.34 19.01
N GLU A 363 -9.95 1.31 18.71
CA GLU A 363 -10.68 0.06 18.52
C GLU A 363 -10.12 -0.71 17.31
N GLY A 364 -10.50 -1.98 17.16
CA GLY A 364 -10.25 -2.77 15.96
C GLY A 364 -11.08 -2.27 14.79
N VAL A 365 -10.50 -2.30 13.60
CA VAL A 365 -11.15 -1.87 12.35
C VAL A 365 -11.02 -2.98 11.32
N ASP A 366 -12.12 -3.37 10.66
CA ASP A 366 -12.07 -4.27 9.50
C ASP A 366 -11.86 -3.49 8.18
N TYR A 367 -11.68 -4.24 7.08
CA TYR A 367 -11.48 -3.62 5.77
C TYR A 367 -12.70 -2.84 5.24
N ALA A 368 -13.91 -3.14 5.72
CA ALA A 368 -15.14 -2.43 5.36
C ALA A 368 -15.34 -1.13 6.15
N GLY A 369 -14.56 -0.92 7.22
CA GLY A 369 -14.62 0.27 8.07
C GLY A 369 -15.51 0.12 9.31
N ASN A 370 -15.88 -1.09 9.67
CA ASN A 370 -16.59 -1.34 10.92
C ASN A 370 -15.62 -1.29 12.09
N LEU A 371 -16.07 -0.69 13.20
CA LEU A 371 -15.33 -0.59 14.46
C LEU A 371 -15.71 -1.73 15.41
N TYR A 372 -14.72 -2.26 16.11
CA TYR A 372 -14.85 -3.37 17.07
C TYR A 372 -14.18 -2.98 18.39
N GLN A 373 -14.97 -2.67 19.39
CA GLN A 373 -14.47 -2.45 20.75
C GLN A 373 -13.86 -3.74 21.31
N TYR A 374 -14.53 -4.86 21.08
CA TYR A 374 -14.12 -6.19 21.54
C TYR A 374 -13.76 -7.09 20.37
N HIS A 375 -12.77 -7.96 20.59
CA HIS A 375 -12.40 -8.96 19.59
C HIS A 375 -13.54 -10.00 19.43
N PRO A 376 -14.05 -10.25 18.21
CA PRO A 376 -15.27 -11.06 18.00
C PRO A 376 -15.14 -12.53 18.45
N TYR A 377 -13.92 -13.07 18.51
CA TYR A 377 -13.68 -14.44 18.98
C TYR A 377 -13.63 -14.52 20.51
N SER A 378 -12.82 -13.67 21.15
CA SER A 378 -12.51 -13.78 22.59
C SER A 378 -13.36 -12.87 23.48
N GLY A 379 -14.04 -11.86 22.93
CA GLY A 379 -14.68 -10.82 23.72
C GLY A 379 -13.72 -9.92 24.51
N LYS A 380 -12.40 -10.02 24.27
CA LYS A 380 -11.40 -9.14 24.89
C LYS A 380 -11.49 -7.74 24.31
N GLU A 381 -11.35 -6.74 25.17
CA GLU A 381 -11.28 -5.35 24.73
C GLU A 381 -9.96 -5.09 23.97
N ILE A 382 -10.07 -4.45 22.81
CA ILE A 382 -8.92 -4.20 21.92
C ILE A 382 -8.20 -2.94 22.34
N LYS A 383 -8.91 -1.81 22.45
CA LYS A 383 -8.33 -0.55 22.87
C LYS A 383 -7.85 -0.64 24.32
N GLY A 384 -6.66 -0.10 24.59
CA GLY A 384 -6.03 -0.18 25.91
C GLY A 384 -5.16 -1.42 26.10
N PHE A 385 -5.18 -2.38 25.18
CA PHE A 385 -4.27 -3.53 25.28
C PHE A 385 -2.82 -3.08 25.15
N GLN A 386 -1.98 -3.46 26.14
CA GLN A 386 -0.55 -3.23 26.13
C GLN A 386 0.15 -4.34 25.37
N ILE A 387 0.84 -4.00 24.28
CA ILE A 387 1.69 -4.94 23.55
C ILE A 387 2.87 -5.32 24.44
N PRO A 388 3.07 -6.62 24.75
CA PRO A 388 4.23 -7.05 25.52
C PRO A 388 5.54 -6.74 24.81
N HIS A 389 6.60 -6.43 25.57
CA HIS A 389 7.94 -6.18 25.03
C HIS A 389 8.03 -5.05 24.00
N TRP A 390 7.19 -4.02 24.09
CA TRP A 390 7.19 -2.93 23.14
C TRP A 390 8.52 -2.18 23.04
N ASP A 391 9.18 -1.98 24.16
CA ASP A 391 10.54 -1.42 24.23
C ASP A 391 11.53 -2.19 23.36
N LYS A 392 11.45 -3.51 23.38
CA LYS A 392 12.26 -4.39 22.52
C LYS A 392 11.86 -4.31 21.05
N VAL A 393 10.58 -4.03 20.74
CA VAL A 393 10.14 -3.79 19.34
C VAL A 393 10.77 -2.51 18.79
N VAL A 394 10.78 -1.44 19.58
CA VAL A 394 11.42 -0.17 19.21
C VAL A 394 12.90 -0.38 18.94
N GLU A 395 13.61 -1.07 19.85
CA GLU A 395 15.04 -1.37 19.69
C GLU A 395 15.31 -2.28 18.48
N LEU A 396 14.48 -3.29 18.25
CA LEU A 396 14.60 -4.16 17.08
C LEU A 396 14.50 -3.34 15.78
N ILE A 397 13.53 -2.45 15.65
CA ILE A 397 13.36 -1.60 14.46
C ILE A 397 14.52 -0.63 14.30
N ARG A 398 15.01 -0.04 15.42
CA ARG A 398 16.15 0.87 15.41
C ARG A 398 17.37 0.25 14.73
N VAL A 399 17.62 -1.03 14.98
CA VAL A 399 18.78 -1.76 14.44
C VAL A 399 18.48 -2.43 13.10
N ALA A 400 17.33 -3.10 12.95
CA ALA A 400 17.00 -3.88 11.75
C ALA A 400 16.91 -3.01 10.49
N ALA A 401 16.39 -1.79 10.60
CA ALA A 401 16.27 -0.89 9.45
C ALA A 401 17.64 -0.46 8.87
N ALA A 402 18.72 -0.56 9.64
CA ALA A 402 20.06 -0.19 9.22
C ALA A 402 20.82 -1.31 8.47
N ILE A 403 20.29 -2.52 8.40
CA ILE A 403 20.94 -3.66 7.71
C ILE A 403 21.02 -3.41 6.20
N HIS A 404 19.96 -2.84 5.62
CA HIS A 404 19.89 -2.48 4.19
C HIS A 404 19.60 -0.98 4.05
N PRO A 405 20.60 -0.11 4.25
CA PRO A 405 20.41 1.34 4.26
C PRO A 405 19.97 1.92 2.91
N GLU A 406 20.20 1.20 1.82
CA GLU A 406 19.71 1.53 0.49
C GLU A 406 18.18 1.40 0.33
N LEU A 407 17.51 0.77 1.29
CA LEU A 407 16.05 0.63 1.37
C LEU A 407 15.53 1.22 2.69
N PRO A 408 15.55 2.54 2.85
CA PRO A 408 15.26 3.18 4.13
C PRO A 408 13.79 3.11 4.56
N TYR A 409 12.86 2.83 3.63
CA TYR A 409 11.41 2.84 3.88
C TYR A 409 10.83 1.42 3.84
N ILE A 410 10.69 0.80 5.00
CA ILE A 410 10.30 -0.60 5.15
C ILE A 410 9.03 -0.74 6.01
N GLY A 411 8.18 -1.71 5.65
CA GLY A 411 7.09 -2.22 6.48
C GLY A 411 7.46 -3.59 7.05
N TRP A 412 7.50 -3.70 8.36
CA TRP A 412 7.85 -4.93 9.08
C TRP A 412 6.60 -5.61 9.61
N ASP A 413 6.54 -6.94 9.51
CA ASP A 413 5.60 -7.74 10.27
C ASP A 413 6.36 -8.41 11.43
N ILE A 414 5.96 -8.07 12.65
CA ILE A 414 6.63 -8.50 13.88
C ILE A 414 5.65 -9.31 14.72
N SER A 415 6.06 -10.50 15.13
CA SER A 415 5.36 -11.27 16.15
C SER A 415 5.98 -11.05 17.53
N ILE A 416 5.18 -11.16 18.57
CA ILE A 416 5.64 -11.13 19.95
C ILE A 416 5.58 -12.55 20.52
N THR A 417 6.75 -13.08 20.87
CA THR A 417 6.90 -14.36 21.55
C THR A 417 7.06 -14.13 23.06
N PRO A 418 7.01 -15.19 23.90
CA PRO A 418 7.33 -15.07 25.34
C PRO A 418 8.70 -14.44 25.63
N ASP A 419 9.68 -14.65 24.73
CA ASP A 419 11.05 -14.15 24.89
C ASP A 419 11.27 -12.74 24.30
N GLY A 420 10.28 -12.21 23.57
CA GLY A 420 10.34 -10.88 22.95
C GLY A 420 9.95 -10.88 21.48
N PRO A 421 10.17 -9.74 20.78
CA PRO A 421 9.77 -9.59 19.38
C PRO A 421 10.64 -10.41 18.44
N GLU A 422 10.03 -10.85 17.34
CA GLU A 422 10.67 -11.58 16.25
C GLU A 422 10.14 -11.08 14.90
N ILE A 423 11.03 -10.84 13.92
CA ILE A 423 10.61 -10.43 12.58
C ILE A 423 10.06 -11.64 11.83
N VAL A 424 8.83 -11.51 11.34
CA VAL A 424 8.19 -12.50 10.46
C VAL A 424 8.57 -12.25 9.01
N GLU A 425 8.46 -10.99 8.56
CA GLU A 425 8.85 -10.55 7.22
C GLU A 425 9.08 -9.04 7.15
N GLY A 426 9.76 -8.59 6.11
CA GLY A 426 9.91 -7.19 5.74
C GLY A 426 9.35 -6.92 4.34
N ASN A 427 8.81 -5.72 4.15
CA ASN A 427 8.18 -5.30 2.90
C ASN A 427 8.76 -3.96 2.43
N HIS A 428 9.65 -3.99 1.42
CA HIS A 428 10.22 -2.78 0.81
C HIS A 428 9.21 -1.98 -0.03
N ASN A 429 8.13 -2.62 -0.48
CA ASN A 429 7.06 -2.01 -1.27
C ASN A 429 5.76 -1.96 -0.47
N GLN A 430 5.83 -1.53 0.77
CA GLN A 430 4.71 -1.54 1.69
C GLN A 430 3.53 -0.65 1.27
N GLY A 431 2.32 -1.02 1.70
CA GLY A 431 1.13 -0.18 1.68
C GLY A 431 1.03 0.65 2.95
N ALA A 432 0.94 1.97 2.83
CA ALA A 432 0.76 2.83 4.01
C ALA A 432 -0.70 2.87 4.51
N TYR A 433 -1.64 2.37 3.73
CA TYR A 433 -3.05 2.38 4.04
C TYR A 433 -3.36 1.73 5.39
N LEU A 434 -2.90 0.48 5.58
CA LEU A 434 -3.13 -0.27 6.81
C LEU A 434 -2.64 0.48 8.05
N CYS A 435 -1.45 1.09 7.97
CA CYS A 435 -0.82 1.74 9.11
C CYS A 435 -1.50 3.04 9.57
N GLN A 436 -2.40 3.62 8.78
CA GLN A 436 -3.14 4.82 9.20
C GLN A 436 -4.65 4.58 9.33
N TYR A 437 -5.19 3.50 8.75
CA TYR A 437 -6.64 3.32 8.65
C TYR A 437 -7.36 3.29 10.00
N PRO A 438 -6.87 2.60 11.05
CA PRO A 438 -7.47 2.68 12.38
C PRO A 438 -7.51 4.11 12.94
N PHE A 439 -6.44 4.88 12.75
CA PHE A 439 -6.37 6.29 13.19
C PHE A 439 -7.35 7.17 12.41
N ALA A 440 -7.46 6.93 11.11
CA ALA A 440 -8.37 7.65 10.23
C ALA A 440 -9.83 7.48 10.64
N LEU A 441 -10.24 6.25 10.92
CA LEU A 441 -11.62 5.93 11.27
C LEU A 441 -11.97 6.27 12.70
N TYR A 442 -11.08 6.03 13.65
CA TYR A 442 -11.34 6.22 15.06
C TYR A 442 -11.21 7.69 15.49
N PHE A 443 -10.14 8.37 15.06
CA PHE A 443 -9.84 9.76 15.44
C PHE A 443 -10.17 10.78 14.33
N ASN A 444 -10.56 10.34 13.14
CA ASN A 444 -10.66 11.18 11.94
C ASN A 444 -9.34 11.93 11.67
N GLN A 445 -8.20 11.27 11.86
CA GLN A 445 -6.88 11.88 11.82
C GLN A 445 -6.00 11.25 10.75
N GLY A 446 -5.45 12.08 9.86
CA GLY A 446 -4.42 11.68 8.91
C GLY A 446 -3.04 11.54 9.58
N ARG A 447 -2.20 10.71 9.00
CA ARG A 447 -0.83 10.41 9.50
C ARG A 447 0.27 10.91 8.57
N ARG A 448 -0.04 11.81 7.61
CA ARG A 448 0.96 12.30 6.64
C ARG A 448 2.14 13.01 7.30
N PHE A 449 1.91 13.66 8.41
CA PHE A 449 2.98 14.33 9.18
C PHE A 449 4.13 13.38 9.55
N THR A 450 3.90 12.06 9.61
CA THR A 450 4.95 11.08 9.91
C THR A 450 5.90 10.82 8.76
N ILE A 451 5.46 11.07 7.52
CA ILE A 451 6.26 10.88 6.30
C ILE A 451 6.67 12.18 5.64
N ASP A 452 6.06 13.31 5.96
CA ASP A 452 6.35 14.62 5.35
C ASP A 452 7.83 15.00 5.43
N PRO A 453 8.56 14.73 6.54
CA PRO A 453 10.00 15.02 6.61
C PRO A 453 10.85 14.31 5.56
N TYR A 454 10.38 13.17 5.05
CA TYR A 454 11.10 12.33 4.08
C TYR A 454 10.53 12.43 2.66
N LEU A 455 9.37 13.04 2.52
CA LEU A 455 8.64 13.08 1.25
C LEU A 455 9.16 14.16 0.32
N TRP A 456 9.55 15.31 0.87
CA TRP A 456 9.94 16.48 0.12
C TRP A 456 11.46 16.65 0.04
N PHE A 457 11.92 17.43 -0.92
CA PHE A 457 13.32 17.86 -1.02
C PHE A 457 13.46 19.18 -0.26
N GLU A 458 14.57 19.33 0.43
CA GLU A 458 14.99 20.59 1.02
C GLU A 458 15.34 21.62 -0.05
#